data_a8964ca6adc2a8877548944ee4a94de6
#
_entry.id   a8964ca6adc2a8877548944ee4a94de6
#
_cell.length_a   1.000
_cell.length_b   1.000
_cell.length_c   1.000
_cell.angle_alpha   90.00
_cell.angle_beta   90.00
_cell.angle_gamma   90.00
#
_symmetry.space_group_name_H-M   'P 1'
#
loop_
_entity.id
_entity.type
_entity.pdbx_description
1 polymer ?
#
loop_
_entity_poly.entity_id
_entity_poly.type
_entity_poly.pdbx_seq_one_letter_code
_entity_poly.pdbx_strand_id
1 'polypeptide(L)'
;MLETNYEQQLLKLLPWQKVSFITALAERSYPNYKLFSEACETGDAPQFRSSLDLFWESLTVKNSKINFAIQLDRFEPIIPNVDKFDVYGVYPALDACVILNSAFNSLVGPDPDVNEAVNASRVSIGTVASYLEALAGEELDEDEMFADELMKEEFEFQQAILDLLTVQKSPDSIKAIRQRAKNDGISNIGITLD
;
A
#
# COMPACT_ATOMS: atom_id res chain seq x y z
N MET A 1 16.28 -14.10 -9.54
CA MET A 1 15.55 -14.49 -10.77
C MET A 1 14.03 -14.35 -10.67
N LEU A 2 13.40 -14.56 -9.51
CA LEU A 2 11.97 -14.29 -9.27
C LEU A 2 11.66 -12.80 -9.27
N GLU A 3 12.49 -11.96 -8.64
CA GLU A 3 12.33 -10.49 -8.60
C GLU A 3 12.28 -9.85 -9.99
N THR A 4 13.15 -10.27 -10.92
CA THR A 4 13.22 -9.68 -12.24
C THR A 4 11.94 -9.91 -13.07
N ASN A 5 11.29 -11.06 -12.91
CA ASN A 5 10.04 -11.36 -13.61
C ASN A 5 8.85 -10.64 -12.98
N TYR A 6 8.83 -10.53 -11.65
CA TYR A 6 7.78 -9.86 -10.89
C TYR A 6 7.76 -8.35 -11.19
N GLU A 7 8.89 -7.66 -11.07
CA GLU A 7 8.98 -6.24 -11.42
C GLU A 7 8.59 -5.96 -12.88
N GLN A 8 8.95 -6.85 -13.81
CA GLN A 8 8.53 -6.70 -15.20
C GLN A 8 7.02 -6.79 -15.40
N GLN A 9 6.29 -7.52 -14.55
CA GLN A 9 4.83 -7.51 -14.58
C GLN A 9 4.29 -6.14 -14.14
N LEU A 10 4.83 -5.56 -13.06
CA LEU A 10 4.45 -4.22 -12.58
C LEU A 10 4.73 -3.12 -13.62
N LEU A 11 5.86 -3.22 -14.32
CA LEU A 11 6.22 -2.26 -15.37
C LEU A 11 5.22 -2.26 -16.55
N LYS A 12 4.58 -3.40 -16.84
CA LYS A 12 3.64 -3.57 -17.94
C LYS A 12 2.19 -3.21 -17.60
N LEU A 13 1.89 -2.91 -16.35
CA LEU A 13 0.54 -2.56 -15.93
C LEU A 13 0.02 -1.31 -16.65
N LEU A 14 -1.23 -1.38 -17.08
CA LEU A 14 -1.97 -0.22 -17.60
C LEU A 14 -2.22 0.82 -16.48
N PRO A 15 -2.45 2.10 -16.80
CA PRO A 15 -2.64 3.13 -15.78
C PRO A 15 -3.65 2.78 -14.70
N TRP A 16 -4.84 2.26 -15.06
CA TRP A 16 -5.84 1.86 -14.07
C TRP A 16 -5.42 0.65 -13.23
N GLN A 17 -4.61 -0.26 -13.82
CA GLN A 17 -4.08 -1.42 -13.10
C GLN A 17 -3.03 -0.99 -12.08
N LYS A 18 -2.13 -0.04 -12.45
CA LYS A 18 -1.16 0.55 -11.52
C LYS A 18 -1.86 1.17 -10.30
N VAL A 19 -2.83 2.05 -10.54
CA VAL A 19 -3.60 2.68 -9.46
C VAL A 19 -4.32 1.63 -8.61
N SER A 20 -4.94 0.62 -9.22
CA SER A 20 -5.63 -0.47 -8.48
C SER A 20 -4.66 -1.27 -7.61
N PHE A 21 -3.49 -1.62 -8.14
CA PHE A 21 -2.46 -2.36 -7.42
C PHE A 21 -1.97 -1.57 -6.20
N ILE A 22 -1.57 -0.31 -6.40
CA ILE A 22 -1.09 0.56 -5.32
C ILE A 22 -2.17 0.77 -4.26
N THR A 23 -3.42 1.03 -4.68
CA THR A 23 -4.54 1.20 -3.75
C THR A 23 -4.81 -0.07 -2.94
N ALA A 24 -4.61 -1.26 -3.53
CA ALA A 24 -4.75 -2.53 -2.83
C ALA A 24 -3.67 -2.71 -1.74
N LEU A 25 -2.41 -2.34 -2.03
CA LEU A 25 -1.34 -2.35 -1.03
C LEU A 25 -1.63 -1.34 0.10
N ALA A 26 -2.08 -0.13 -0.24
CA ALA A 26 -2.44 0.88 0.75
C ALA A 26 -3.63 0.45 1.62
N GLU A 27 -4.63 -0.24 1.04
CA GLU A 27 -5.77 -0.80 1.78
C GLU A 27 -5.30 -1.83 2.82
N ARG A 28 -4.39 -2.75 2.42
CA ARG A 28 -3.81 -3.75 3.32
C ARG A 28 -2.93 -3.13 4.40
N SER A 29 -2.24 -2.02 4.11
CA SER A 29 -1.36 -1.33 5.05
C SER A 29 -2.11 -0.37 5.98
N TYR A 30 -3.37 -0.05 5.70
CA TYR A 30 -4.17 0.89 6.49
C TYR A 30 -4.23 0.58 7.99
N PRO A 31 -4.34 -0.69 8.44
CA PRO A 31 -4.33 -1.01 9.86
C PRO A 31 -3.07 -0.53 10.59
N ASN A 32 -1.90 -0.53 9.94
CA ASN A 32 -0.65 -0.03 10.52
C ASN A 32 -0.76 1.45 10.86
N TYR A 33 -1.26 2.25 9.90
CA TYR A 33 -1.48 3.68 10.11
C TYR A 33 -2.54 3.95 11.19
N LYS A 34 -3.67 3.24 11.12
CA LYS A 34 -4.77 3.44 12.08
C LYS A 34 -4.34 3.15 13.51
N LEU A 35 -3.67 2.02 13.75
CA LEU A 35 -3.16 1.66 15.08
C LEU A 35 -2.20 2.74 15.61
N PHE A 36 -1.23 3.17 14.79
CA PHE A 36 -0.30 4.23 15.18
C PHE A 36 -1.01 5.55 15.49
N SER A 37 -1.94 5.96 14.61
CA SER A 37 -2.71 7.21 14.77
C SER A 37 -3.51 7.22 16.06
N GLU A 38 -4.16 6.11 16.41
CA GLU A 38 -4.95 5.98 17.64
C GLU A 38 -4.05 5.86 18.89
N ALA A 39 -2.99 5.06 18.83
CA ALA A 39 -2.09 4.85 19.97
C ALA A 39 -1.28 6.10 20.35
N CYS A 40 -0.91 6.91 19.36
CA CYS A 40 -0.11 8.12 19.55
C CYS A 40 -0.95 9.41 19.53
N GLU A 41 -2.28 9.30 19.40
CA GLU A 41 -3.22 10.44 19.33
C GLU A 41 -2.78 11.48 18.28
N THR A 42 -2.39 11.02 17.08
CA THR A 42 -1.79 11.84 16.02
C THR A 42 -2.30 11.43 14.64
N GLY A 43 -2.07 12.27 13.63
CA GLY A 43 -2.53 12.04 12.27
C GLY A 43 -4.05 12.10 12.16
N ASP A 44 -4.61 11.46 11.14
CA ASP A 44 -6.06 11.43 10.86
C ASP A 44 -6.42 10.14 10.10
N ALA A 45 -6.71 9.07 10.85
CA ALA A 45 -7.11 7.79 10.26
C ALA A 45 -8.41 7.88 9.42
N PRO A 46 -9.44 8.66 9.78
CA PRO A 46 -10.57 8.97 8.91
C PRO A 46 -10.18 9.63 7.59
N GLN A 47 -9.22 10.58 7.58
CA GLN A 47 -8.75 11.22 6.35
C GLN A 47 -8.00 10.22 5.45
N PHE A 48 -7.15 9.35 6.03
CA PHE A 48 -6.49 8.27 5.29
C PHE A 48 -7.54 7.35 4.64
N ARG A 49 -8.52 6.89 5.42
CA ARG A 49 -9.63 6.05 4.93
C ARG A 49 -10.42 6.73 3.82
N SER A 50 -10.75 8.02 3.97
CA SER A 50 -11.44 8.81 2.96
C SER A 50 -10.64 8.86 1.65
N SER A 51 -9.33 9.07 1.74
CA SER A 51 -8.45 9.07 0.56
C SER A 51 -8.48 7.73 -0.18
N LEU A 52 -8.38 6.60 0.54
CA LEU A 52 -8.51 5.26 -0.05
C LEU A 52 -9.86 5.07 -0.75
N ASP A 53 -10.96 5.50 -0.13
CA ASP A 53 -12.31 5.37 -0.69
C ASP A 53 -12.46 6.16 -1.99
N LEU A 54 -11.83 7.34 -2.09
CA LEU A 54 -11.81 8.15 -3.31
C LEU A 54 -11.05 7.45 -4.45
N PHE A 55 -9.94 6.76 -4.17
CA PHE A 55 -9.26 5.95 -5.20
C PHE A 55 -10.16 4.81 -5.69
N TRP A 56 -10.79 4.04 -4.79
CA TRP A 56 -11.74 3.00 -5.17
C TRP A 56 -12.94 3.54 -5.95
N GLU A 57 -13.47 4.71 -5.58
CA GLU A 57 -14.51 5.40 -6.32
C GLU A 57 -14.06 5.73 -7.74
N SER A 58 -12.88 6.32 -7.89
CA SER A 58 -12.32 6.70 -9.21
C SER A 58 -12.13 5.52 -10.15
N LEU A 59 -11.83 4.35 -9.59
CA LEU A 59 -11.66 3.12 -10.34
C LEU A 59 -13.00 2.49 -10.77
N THR A 60 -14.06 2.74 -10.02
CA THR A 60 -15.37 2.11 -10.17
C THR A 60 -16.36 2.99 -10.92
N VAL A 61 -16.36 4.29 -10.60
CA VAL A 61 -17.33 5.25 -11.15
C VAL A 61 -16.81 5.82 -12.47
N LYS A 62 -17.58 5.62 -13.53
CA LYS A 62 -17.25 6.19 -14.85
C LYS A 62 -17.35 7.71 -14.81
N ASN A 63 -16.30 8.40 -15.29
CA ASN A 63 -16.19 9.86 -15.33
C ASN A 63 -16.25 10.51 -13.92
N SER A 64 -15.68 9.88 -12.92
CA SER A 64 -15.46 10.50 -11.61
C SER A 64 -14.74 11.85 -11.76
N LYS A 65 -15.21 12.88 -11.04
CA LYS A 65 -14.67 14.26 -11.10
C LYS A 65 -13.82 14.59 -9.86
N ILE A 66 -13.16 13.59 -9.28
CA ILE A 66 -12.31 13.79 -8.11
C ILE A 66 -11.08 14.61 -8.52
N ASN A 67 -10.81 15.69 -7.80
CA ASN A 67 -9.59 16.48 -7.96
C ASN A 67 -8.52 15.91 -7.03
N PHE A 68 -7.67 15.03 -7.54
CA PHE A 68 -6.64 14.36 -6.76
C PHE A 68 -5.51 15.29 -6.29
N ALA A 69 -5.26 16.43 -6.96
CA ALA A 69 -4.31 17.43 -6.45
C ALA A 69 -4.80 18.02 -5.11
N ILE A 70 -6.07 18.41 -5.04
CA ILE A 70 -6.67 18.90 -3.78
C ILE A 70 -6.70 17.80 -2.71
N GLN A 71 -6.91 16.55 -3.10
CA GLN A 71 -6.90 15.44 -2.13
C GLN A 71 -5.50 15.16 -1.60
N LEU A 72 -4.47 15.31 -2.43
CA LEU A 72 -3.07 15.22 -2.00
C LEU A 72 -2.74 16.30 -0.97
N ASP A 73 -3.11 17.56 -1.23
CA ASP A 73 -2.91 18.67 -0.27
C ASP A 73 -3.56 18.39 1.11
N ARG A 74 -4.65 17.62 1.13
CA ARG A 74 -5.33 17.21 2.37
C ARG A 74 -4.68 16.00 3.03
N PHE A 75 -4.02 15.17 2.23
CA PHE A 75 -3.36 13.96 2.71
C PHE A 75 -1.97 14.23 3.28
N GLU A 76 -1.20 15.15 2.69
CA GLU A 76 0.17 15.45 3.13
C GLU A 76 0.29 15.77 4.63
N PRO A 77 -0.61 16.58 5.25
CA PRO A 77 -0.49 16.92 6.68
C PRO A 77 -0.64 15.75 7.64
N ILE A 78 -1.20 14.61 7.21
CA ILE A 78 -1.40 13.45 8.07
C ILE A 78 -0.25 12.45 8.03
N ILE A 79 0.72 12.66 7.15
CA ILE A 79 1.93 11.82 7.03
C ILE A 79 2.78 11.99 8.29
N PRO A 80 3.10 10.91 9.03
CA PRO A 80 3.85 11.02 10.26
C PRO A 80 5.30 11.46 10.01
N ASN A 81 5.82 12.32 10.90
CA ASN A 81 7.24 12.64 10.95
C ASN A 81 7.92 11.74 11.97
N VAL A 82 8.78 10.84 11.50
CA VAL A 82 9.46 9.83 12.33
C VAL A 82 10.28 10.44 13.48
N ASP A 83 10.87 11.61 13.27
CA ASP A 83 11.70 12.30 14.27
C ASP A 83 10.93 12.75 15.53
N LYS A 84 9.60 12.71 15.48
CA LYS A 84 8.73 13.12 16.59
C LYS A 84 8.28 11.96 17.48
N PHE A 85 8.60 10.73 17.13
CA PHE A 85 8.07 9.55 17.81
C PHE A 85 9.19 8.55 18.11
N ASP A 86 9.22 8.08 19.36
CA ASP A 86 10.16 7.04 19.82
C ASP A 86 9.44 5.69 19.97
N VAL A 87 8.65 5.33 18.95
CA VAL A 87 7.92 4.05 18.90
C VAL A 87 8.07 3.43 17.51
N TYR A 88 8.30 2.13 17.46
CA TYR A 88 8.49 1.41 16.18
C TYR A 88 7.32 1.61 15.21
N GLY A 89 6.09 1.65 15.73
CA GLY A 89 4.87 1.78 14.91
C GLY A 89 4.82 2.98 13.95
N VAL A 90 5.68 3.99 14.16
CA VAL A 90 5.76 5.14 13.24
C VAL A 90 6.25 4.74 11.84
N TYR A 91 7.16 3.76 11.74
CA TYR A 91 7.73 3.33 10.45
C TYR A 91 6.69 2.64 9.56
N PRO A 92 5.99 1.57 9.99
CA PRO A 92 4.94 0.98 9.15
C PRO A 92 3.76 1.93 8.90
N ALA A 93 3.52 2.92 9.77
CA ALA A 93 2.52 3.97 9.53
C ALA A 93 2.98 4.94 8.43
N LEU A 94 4.26 5.35 8.44
CA LEU A 94 4.85 6.14 7.37
C LEU A 94 4.81 5.39 6.04
N ASP A 95 5.21 4.11 6.03
CA ASP A 95 5.21 3.28 4.83
C ASP A 95 3.81 3.17 4.21
N ALA A 96 2.77 2.99 5.03
CA ALA A 96 1.38 3.01 4.56
C ALA A 96 1.03 4.34 3.86
N CYS A 97 1.51 5.48 4.40
CA CYS A 97 1.34 6.79 3.77
C CYS A 97 2.14 6.89 2.47
N VAL A 98 3.37 6.39 2.42
CA VAL A 98 4.21 6.41 1.21
C VAL A 98 3.57 5.57 0.10
N ILE A 99 3.02 4.40 0.43
CA ILE A 99 2.29 3.57 -0.53
C ILE A 99 1.07 4.34 -1.08
N LEU A 100 0.25 4.95 -0.23
CA LEU A 100 -0.91 5.70 -0.70
C LEU A 100 -0.49 6.95 -1.50
N ASN A 101 0.61 7.61 -1.12
CA ASN A 101 1.17 8.74 -1.87
C ASN A 101 1.60 8.33 -3.29
N SER A 102 2.10 7.11 -3.48
CA SER A 102 2.39 6.56 -4.80
C SER A 102 1.13 6.49 -5.70
N ALA A 103 -0.06 6.26 -5.12
CA ALA A 103 -1.30 6.33 -5.88
C ALA A 103 -1.63 7.76 -6.33
N PHE A 104 -1.40 8.76 -5.47
CA PHE A 104 -1.53 10.18 -5.86
C PHE A 104 -0.53 10.53 -6.96
N ASN A 105 0.75 10.17 -6.80
CA ASN A 105 1.80 10.44 -7.79
C ASN A 105 1.49 9.81 -9.16
N SER A 106 0.86 8.64 -9.19
CA SER A 106 0.43 8.00 -10.43
C SER A 106 -0.61 8.81 -11.22
N LEU A 107 -1.33 9.74 -10.56
CA LEU A 107 -2.38 10.55 -11.18
C LEU A 107 -1.99 12.01 -11.36
N VAL A 108 -1.25 12.59 -10.43
CA VAL A 108 -0.95 14.03 -10.39
C VAL A 108 0.54 14.32 -10.15
N GLY A 109 1.39 13.30 -10.06
CA GLY A 109 2.83 13.46 -9.87
C GLY A 109 3.52 14.18 -11.02
N PRO A 110 4.65 14.83 -10.76
CA PRO A 110 5.37 15.63 -11.75
C PRO A 110 6.17 14.79 -12.75
N ASP A 111 6.45 13.53 -12.43
CA ASP A 111 7.31 12.65 -13.25
C ASP A 111 6.52 11.41 -13.73
N PRO A 112 6.09 11.41 -15.01
CA PRO A 112 5.34 10.28 -15.58
C PRO A 112 6.21 9.03 -15.82
N ASP A 113 7.54 9.15 -15.80
CA ASP A 113 8.46 8.04 -16.06
C ASP A 113 8.69 7.16 -14.81
N VAL A 114 8.38 7.69 -13.63
CA VAL A 114 8.46 6.93 -12.36
C VAL A 114 7.38 5.85 -12.33
N ASN A 115 7.79 4.60 -12.09
CA ASN A 115 6.84 3.52 -11.91
C ASN A 115 6.43 3.38 -10.45
N GLU A 116 5.37 4.09 -10.07
CA GLU A 116 4.85 4.12 -8.71
C GLU A 116 4.35 2.76 -8.22
N ALA A 117 3.95 1.84 -9.10
CA ALA A 117 3.58 0.49 -8.68
C ALA A 117 4.79 -0.33 -8.20
N VAL A 118 5.96 -0.15 -8.84
CA VAL A 118 7.22 -0.75 -8.37
C VAL A 118 7.63 -0.15 -7.02
N ASN A 119 7.54 1.19 -6.88
CA ASN A 119 7.87 1.86 -5.63
C ASN A 119 6.98 1.37 -4.48
N ALA A 120 5.67 1.35 -4.68
CA ALA A 120 4.71 0.87 -3.67
C ALA A 120 4.95 -0.59 -3.27
N SER A 121 5.24 -1.46 -4.26
CA SER A 121 5.59 -2.86 -4.02
C SER A 121 6.82 -2.99 -3.13
N ARG A 122 7.91 -2.26 -3.48
CA ARG A 122 9.15 -2.29 -2.71
C ARG A 122 8.97 -1.77 -1.28
N VAL A 123 8.19 -0.70 -1.10
CA VAL A 123 7.86 -0.18 0.24
C VAL A 123 7.11 -1.22 1.06
N SER A 124 6.07 -1.87 0.50
CA SER A 124 5.30 -2.87 1.22
C SER A 124 6.15 -4.09 1.63
N ILE A 125 7.03 -4.58 0.74
CA ILE A 125 7.99 -5.66 1.04
C ILE A 125 8.98 -5.17 2.11
N GLY A 126 9.52 -3.96 1.96
CA GLY A 126 10.45 -3.35 2.92
C GLY A 126 9.86 -3.19 4.32
N THR A 127 8.55 -2.88 4.42
CA THR A 127 7.83 -2.83 5.71
C THR A 127 7.86 -4.19 6.41
N VAL A 128 7.62 -5.28 5.68
CA VAL A 128 7.67 -6.64 6.24
C VAL A 128 9.10 -6.99 6.64
N ALA A 129 10.08 -6.74 5.78
CA ALA A 129 11.50 -7.00 6.05
C ALA A 129 11.95 -6.29 7.33
N SER A 130 11.74 -4.98 7.43
CA SER A 130 12.12 -4.19 8.61
C SER A 130 11.41 -4.64 9.88
N TYR A 131 10.17 -5.13 9.76
CA TYR A 131 9.43 -5.68 10.90
C TYR A 131 10.03 -7.00 11.39
N LEU A 132 10.41 -7.89 10.49
CA LEU A 132 11.05 -9.16 10.82
C LEU A 132 12.42 -8.94 11.50
N GLU A 133 13.24 -8.03 10.97
CA GLU A 133 14.52 -7.64 11.59
C GLU A 133 14.32 -7.01 12.98
N ALA A 134 13.29 -6.18 13.14
CA ALA A 134 12.97 -5.61 14.45
C ALA A 134 12.54 -6.68 15.47
N LEU A 135 11.84 -7.74 15.04
CA LEU A 135 11.48 -8.86 15.89
C LEU A 135 12.69 -9.74 16.23
N ALA A 136 13.58 -9.97 15.27
CA ALA A 136 14.81 -10.74 15.47
C ALA A 136 15.83 -9.98 16.33
N GLY A 137 15.80 -8.64 16.31
CA GLY A 137 16.81 -7.80 16.97
C GLY A 137 18.14 -7.73 16.25
N GLU A 138 18.20 -8.21 15.02
CA GLU A 138 19.40 -8.24 14.14
C GLU A 138 18.99 -8.21 12.68
N GLU A 139 19.93 -7.89 11.79
CA GLU A 139 19.73 -8.00 10.34
C GLU A 139 19.58 -9.48 9.94
N LEU A 140 18.59 -9.77 9.10
CA LEU A 140 18.34 -11.09 8.55
C LEU A 140 18.98 -11.22 7.16
N ASP A 141 19.54 -12.40 6.86
CA ASP A 141 20.00 -12.68 5.51
C ASP A 141 18.82 -12.95 4.55
N GLU A 142 19.08 -12.93 3.24
CA GLU A 142 18.02 -13.11 2.23
C GLU A 142 17.29 -14.45 2.38
N ASP A 143 18.00 -15.54 2.69
CA ASP A 143 17.41 -16.87 2.80
C ASP A 143 16.47 -16.94 4.02
N GLU A 144 16.88 -16.37 5.16
CA GLU A 144 16.08 -16.26 6.37
C GLU A 144 14.84 -15.40 6.13
N MET A 145 15.02 -14.23 5.49
CA MET A 145 13.95 -13.30 5.17
C MET A 145 12.88 -13.96 4.28
N PHE A 146 13.29 -14.62 3.20
CA PHE A 146 12.34 -15.28 2.28
C PHE A 146 11.78 -16.61 2.82
N ALA A 147 12.35 -17.18 3.86
CA ALA A 147 11.80 -18.36 4.54
C ALA A 147 10.66 -18.00 5.50
N ASP A 148 10.57 -16.74 5.93
CA ASP A 148 9.55 -16.28 6.87
C ASP A 148 8.14 -16.30 6.26
N GLU A 149 7.14 -16.61 7.07
CA GLU A 149 5.75 -16.77 6.63
C GLU A 149 5.14 -15.40 6.25
N LEU A 150 5.41 -14.32 7.00
CA LEU A 150 4.91 -12.99 6.68
C LEU A 150 5.45 -12.49 5.33
N MET A 151 6.72 -12.78 5.03
CA MET A 151 7.30 -12.41 3.75
C MET A 151 6.66 -13.21 2.59
N LYS A 152 6.42 -14.49 2.78
CA LYS A 152 5.71 -15.32 1.80
C LYS A 152 4.28 -14.81 1.57
N GLU A 153 3.55 -14.54 2.65
CA GLU A 153 2.20 -13.98 2.58
C GLU A 153 2.16 -12.63 1.85
N GLU A 154 3.19 -11.80 2.02
CA GLU A 154 3.29 -10.52 1.28
C GLU A 154 3.43 -10.76 -0.22
N PHE A 155 4.32 -11.65 -0.65
CA PHE A 155 4.47 -11.98 -2.08
C PHE A 155 3.22 -12.64 -2.65
N GLU A 156 2.61 -13.57 -1.94
CA GLU A 156 1.35 -14.22 -2.35
C GLU A 156 0.21 -13.22 -2.47
N PHE A 157 0.12 -12.26 -1.55
CA PHE A 157 -0.87 -11.20 -1.62
C PHE A 157 -0.68 -10.34 -2.88
N GLN A 158 0.54 -9.85 -3.11
CA GLN A 158 0.84 -9.01 -4.26
C GLN A 158 0.58 -9.76 -5.58
N GLN A 159 0.97 -11.03 -5.67
CA GLN A 159 0.70 -11.86 -6.84
C GLN A 159 -0.82 -12.08 -7.03
N ALA A 160 -1.57 -12.34 -5.97
CA ALA A 160 -3.02 -12.48 -6.06
C ALA A 160 -3.72 -11.20 -6.57
N ILE A 161 -3.22 -10.02 -6.19
CA ILE A 161 -3.72 -8.76 -6.77
C ILE A 161 -3.37 -8.65 -8.26
N LEU A 162 -2.14 -9.00 -8.67
CA LEU A 162 -1.74 -9.01 -10.08
C LEU A 162 -2.61 -9.96 -10.91
N ASP A 163 -2.91 -11.14 -10.40
CA ASP A 163 -3.77 -12.12 -11.07
C ASP A 163 -5.20 -11.57 -11.29
N LEU A 164 -5.76 -10.89 -10.29
CA LEU A 164 -7.05 -10.22 -10.40
C LEU A 164 -7.04 -9.07 -11.42
N LEU A 165 -5.90 -8.44 -11.66
CA LEU A 165 -5.75 -7.36 -12.63
C LEU A 165 -5.65 -7.86 -14.10
N THR A 166 -5.54 -9.17 -14.33
CA THR A 166 -5.52 -9.74 -15.69
C THR A 166 -6.87 -9.68 -16.38
N VAL A 167 -7.97 -9.56 -15.62
CA VAL A 167 -9.32 -9.49 -16.17
C VAL A 167 -9.68 -8.10 -16.68
N GLN A 168 -10.67 -8.02 -17.57
CA GLN A 168 -11.16 -6.73 -18.06
C GLN A 168 -11.70 -5.86 -16.93
N LYS A 169 -11.37 -4.56 -16.99
CA LYS A 169 -11.87 -3.58 -16.01
C LYS A 169 -13.39 -3.51 -16.01
N SER A 170 -13.99 -3.73 -14.86
CA SER A 170 -15.42 -3.59 -14.60
C SER A 170 -15.65 -3.21 -13.13
N PRO A 171 -16.83 -2.69 -12.75
CA PRO A 171 -17.14 -2.46 -11.34
C PRO A 171 -16.99 -3.73 -10.49
N ASP A 172 -17.35 -4.89 -11.02
CA ASP A 172 -17.25 -6.17 -10.30
C ASP A 172 -15.79 -6.61 -10.13
N SER A 173 -14.93 -6.44 -11.15
CA SER A 173 -13.51 -6.77 -11.03
C SER A 173 -12.81 -5.85 -10.02
N ILE A 174 -13.12 -4.56 -9.99
CA ILE A 174 -12.59 -3.61 -8.99
C ILE A 174 -13.10 -3.97 -7.59
N LYS A 175 -14.36 -4.35 -7.44
CA LYS A 175 -14.91 -4.82 -6.16
C LYS A 175 -14.19 -6.08 -5.65
N ALA A 176 -13.89 -7.02 -6.53
CA ALA A 176 -13.15 -8.23 -6.17
C ALA A 176 -11.72 -7.90 -5.70
N ILE A 177 -11.02 -6.99 -6.40
CA ILE A 177 -9.70 -6.50 -5.98
C ILE A 177 -9.77 -5.83 -4.61
N ARG A 178 -10.74 -4.92 -4.41
CA ARG A 178 -10.95 -4.27 -3.12
C ARG A 178 -11.26 -5.26 -1.99
N GLN A 179 -12.07 -6.27 -2.25
CA GLN A 179 -12.39 -7.31 -1.25
C GLN A 179 -11.14 -8.11 -0.87
N ARG A 180 -10.30 -8.48 -1.86
CA ARG A 180 -9.03 -9.16 -1.60
C ARG A 180 -8.05 -8.24 -0.83
N ALA A 181 -8.02 -6.94 -1.19
CA ALA A 181 -7.15 -5.95 -0.56
C ALA A 181 -7.44 -5.73 0.93
N LYS A 182 -8.70 -5.82 1.35
CA LYS A 182 -9.09 -5.73 2.76
C LYS A 182 -8.48 -6.82 3.63
N ASN A 183 -8.18 -7.98 3.06
CA ASN A 183 -7.47 -9.08 3.72
C ASN A 183 -8.01 -9.39 5.13
N ASP A 184 -9.34 -9.44 5.28
CA ASP A 184 -10.06 -9.64 6.55
C ASP A 184 -9.66 -8.65 7.67
N GLY A 185 -9.16 -7.45 7.29
CA GLY A 185 -8.70 -6.43 8.21
C GLY A 185 -7.28 -6.65 8.74
N ILE A 186 -6.54 -7.61 8.19
CA ILE A 186 -5.17 -7.95 8.63
C ILE A 186 -4.15 -7.26 7.71
N SER A 187 -3.24 -6.50 8.29
CA SER A 187 -2.16 -5.82 7.56
C SER A 187 -1.06 -6.77 7.08
N ASN A 188 -0.11 -6.22 6.30
CA ASN A 188 1.09 -6.93 5.83
C ASN A 188 2.06 -7.35 6.95
N ILE A 189 1.93 -6.82 8.17
CA ILE A 189 2.71 -7.21 9.36
C ILE A 189 1.81 -7.80 10.46
N GLY A 190 0.62 -8.30 10.11
CA GLY A 190 -0.27 -9.02 11.02
C GLY A 190 -1.08 -8.15 11.99
N ILE A 191 -1.12 -6.82 11.83
CA ILE A 191 -1.97 -5.95 12.65
C ILE A 191 -3.43 -6.11 12.22
N THR A 192 -4.32 -6.38 13.18
CA THR A 192 -5.77 -6.51 12.96
C THR A 192 -6.49 -5.26 13.45
N LEU A 193 -7.56 -4.89 12.73
CA LEU A 193 -8.53 -3.91 13.21
C LEU A 193 -9.71 -4.65 13.83
N ASP A 194 -9.95 -4.44 15.13
CA ASP A 194 -11.14 -4.91 15.83
C ASP A 194 -12.38 -4.11 15.39
#